data_da42733f1e333e04085dc7f9e4322b5b
#
_entry.id   da42733f1e333e04085dc7f9e4322b5b
#
_cell.length_a   1.000
_cell.length_b   1.000
_cell.length_c   1.000
_cell.angle_alpha   90.00
_cell.angle_beta   90.00
_cell.angle_gamma   90.00
#
_symmetry.space_group_name_H-M   'P 1'
#
loop_
_entity.id
_entity.type
_entity.pdbx_description
1 polymer ?
#
loop_
_entity_poly.entity_id
_entity_poly.type
_entity_poly.pdbx_seq_one_letter_code
_entity_poly.pdbx_strand_id
1 'polypeptide(L)'
;MKKSLEVDEKIFQDAVKFYGTVLNLPPLASKIYSYLIFDFDKVGITFDEFVEVFSASKSSVSTNLNLLINSELIIDVNKMDERKRYFFANDDYKKIRFEKIVQKMQDELKLLDDLKNFRKTEHKEDEERIEVYKALLNKNISNIQESLNKL
;
A
#
# COMPACT_ATOMS: atom_id res chain seq x y z
N MET A 1 29.06 1.51 5.13
CA MET A 1 28.48 1.65 3.79
C MET A 1 27.68 2.94 3.71
N LYS A 2 27.87 3.69 2.67
CA LYS A 2 27.11 4.92 2.44
C LYS A 2 25.78 4.58 1.82
N LYS A 3 24.77 5.48 2.00
CA LYS A 3 23.52 5.42 1.26
C LYS A 3 23.82 5.41 -0.24
N SER A 4 23.26 4.46 -0.97
CA SER A 4 23.39 4.44 -2.44
C SER A 4 22.45 5.45 -3.11
N LEU A 5 21.41 5.91 -2.39
CA LEU A 5 20.40 6.83 -2.89
C LEU A 5 20.63 8.25 -2.39
N GLU A 6 20.38 9.21 -3.24
CA GLU A 6 20.25 10.60 -2.85
C GLU A 6 18.86 10.82 -2.24
N VAL A 7 18.82 11.28 -0.99
CA VAL A 7 17.59 11.41 -0.21
C VAL A 7 17.47 12.82 0.34
N ASP A 8 16.37 13.49 0.05
CA ASP A 8 16.01 14.73 0.72
C ASP A 8 15.42 14.38 2.09
N GLU A 9 16.03 14.89 3.16
CA GLU A 9 15.69 14.52 4.53
C GLU A 9 14.26 14.94 4.91
N LYS A 10 13.82 16.12 4.48
CA LYS A 10 12.46 16.58 4.78
C LYS A 10 11.41 15.73 4.07
N ILE A 11 11.61 15.47 2.78
CA ILE A 11 10.69 14.63 2.00
C ILE A 11 10.67 13.22 2.58
N PHE A 12 11.83 12.69 2.98
CA PHE A 12 11.91 11.38 3.62
C PHE A 12 11.08 11.32 4.91
N GLN A 13 11.23 12.32 5.79
CA GLN A 13 10.47 12.36 7.04
C GLN A 13 8.96 12.49 6.78
N ASP A 14 8.58 13.31 5.81
CA ASP A 14 7.18 13.45 5.42
C ASP A 14 6.62 12.11 4.87
N ALA A 15 7.41 11.41 4.07
CA ALA A 15 7.04 10.09 3.53
C ALA A 15 6.87 9.05 4.64
N VAL A 16 7.79 9.02 5.62
CA VAL A 16 7.71 8.09 6.76
C VAL A 16 6.41 8.29 7.53
N LYS A 17 6.04 9.53 7.81
CA LYS A 17 4.76 9.84 8.49
C LYS A 17 3.56 9.44 7.64
N PHE A 18 3.59 9.81 6.36
CA PHE A 18 2.48 9.54 5.45
C PHE A 18 2.24 8.04 5.30
N TYR A 19 3.26 7.28 4.93
CA TYR A 19 3.12 5.84 4.71
C TYR A 19 2.86 5.08 6.01
N GLY A 20 3.45 5.53 7.12
CA GLY A 20 3.17 4.95 8.42
C GLY A 20 1.70 5.04 8.80
N THR A 21 1.06 6.17 8.49
CA THR A 21 -0.36 6.41 8.79
C THR A 21 -1.27 5.74 7.75
N VAL A 22 -1.05 6.03 6.47
CA VAL A 22 -1.95 5.62 5.38
C VAL A 22 -1.91 4.10 5.16
N LEU A 23 -0.73 3.50 5.25
CA LEU A 23 -0.53 2.07 5.04
C LEU A 23 -0.45 1.29 6.35
N ASN A 24 -0.59 1.96 7.49
CA ASN A 24 -0.51 1.36 8.82
C ASN A 24 0.77 0.53 9.00
N LEU A 25 1.90 1.12 8.67
CA LEU A 25 3.20 0.44 8.75
C LEU A 25 3.88 0.68 10.08
N PRO A 26 4.58 -0.35 10.64
CA PRO A 26 5.49 -0.14 11.76
C PRO A 26 6.61 0.85 11.39
N PRO A 27 7.25 1.49 12.37
CA PRO A 27 8.23 2.54 12.10
C PRO A 27 9.36 2.16 11.15
N LEU A 28 9.97 0.98 11.33
CA LEU A 28 11.07 0.56 10.46
C LEU A 28 10.58 0.21 9.04
N ALA A 29 9.42 -0.45 8.93
CA ALA A 29 8.81 -0.74 7.62
C ALA A 29 8.53 0.55 6.86
N SER A 30 8.00 1.57 7.53
CA SER A 30 7.74 2.88 6.93
C SER A 30 9.03 3.55 6.45
N LYS A 31 10.11 3.47 7.23
CA LYS A 31 11.42 4.00 6.85
C LYS A 31 12.01 3.27 5.63
N ILE A 32 11.92 1.95 5.62
CA ILE A 32 12.42 1.14 4.49
C ILE A 32 11.65 1.49 3.21
N TYR A 33 10.33 1.51 3.28
CA TYR A 33 9.51 1.83 2.11
C TYR A 33 9.78 3.27 1.62
N SER A 34 9.85 4.22 2.55
CA SER A 34 10.13 5.63 2.23
C SER A 34 11.52 5.83 1.63
N TYR A 35 12.49 5.02 2.02
CA TYR A 35 13.82 5.02 1.40
C TYR A 35 13.76 4.51 -0.04
N LEU A 36 13.05 3.39 -0.27
CA LEU A 36 12.92 2.77 -1.58
C LEU A 36 12.25 3.67 -2.63
N ILE A 37 11.37 4.57 -2.22
CA ILE A 37 10.73 5.48 -3.19
C ILE A 37 11.70 6.49 -3.81
N PHE A 38 12.89 6.67 -3.22
CA PHE A 38 13.95 7.49 -3.80
C PHE A 38 14.80 6.74 -4.83
N ASP A 39 14.58 5.45 -5.01
CA ASP A 39 15.26 4.65 -6.02
C ASP A 39 14.61 4.85 -7.41
N PHE A 40 14.75 6.06 -7.94
CA PHE A 40 14.13 6.45 -9.21
C PHE A 40 14.67 5.65 -10.40
N ASP A 41 15.94 5.25 -10.32
CA ASP A 41 16.61 4.53 -11.40
C ASP A 41 16.42 3.01 -11.32
N LYS A 42 15.69 2.55 -10.29
CA LYS A 42 15.40 1.12 -10.08
C LYS A 42 16.67 0.26 -10.03
N VAL A 43 17.65 0.74 -9.29
CA VAL A 43 18.92 0.01 -9.07
C VAL A 43 18.71 -1.14 -8.07
N GLY A 44 17.81 -0.97 -7.13
CA GLY A 44 17.55 -1.93 -6.05
C GLY A 44 18.46 -1.71 -4.84
N ILE A 45 17.96 -2.04 -3.69
CA ILE A 45 18.66 -1.86 -2.42
C ILE A 45 18.87 -3.23 -1.78
N THR A 46 20.09 -3.47 -1.28
CA THR A 46 20.44 -4.74 -0.63
C THR A 46 19.99 -4.75 0.82
N PHE A 47 19.84 -5.95 1.37
CA PHE A 47 19.58 -6.16 2.79
C PHE A 47 20.59 -5.44 3.68
N ASP A 48 21.89 -5.57 3.37
CA ASP A 48 22.96 -4.97 4.16
C ASP A 48 22.89 -3.45 4.17
N GLU A 49 22.47 -2.85 3.07
CA GLU A 49 22.29 -1.39 3.01
C GLU A 49 21.21 -0.91 3.97
N PHE A 50 20.08 -1.61 4.07
CA PHE A 50 19.03 -1.28 5.03
C PHE A 50 19.54 -1.37 6.47
N VAL A 51 20.30 -2.43 6.79
CA VAL A 51 20.89 -2.59 8.12
C VAL A 51 21.77 -1.40 8.46
N GLU A 52 22.63 -0.99 7.55
CA GLU A 52 23.54 0.13 7.79
C GLU A 52 22.85 1.50 7.80
N VAL A 53 22.00 1.78 6.80
CA VAL A 53 21.33 3.09 6.69
C VAL A 53 20.46 3.37 7.92
N PHE A 54 19.76 2.37 8.41
CA PHE A 54 18.84 2.55 9.55
C PHE A 54 19.44 2.13 10.89
N SER A 55 20.69 1.67 10.91
CA SER A 55 21.35 1.16 12.12
C SER A 55 20.45 0.18 12.90
N ALA A 56 19.77 -0.68 12.15
CA ALA A 56 18.81 -1.65 12.69
C ALA A 56 19.43 -3.04 12.74
N SER A 57 18.90 -3.90 13.61
CA SER A 57 19.34 -5.29 13.67
C SER A 57 18.91 -6.05 12.41
N LYS A 58 19.67 -7.08 12.04
CA LYS A 58 19.34 -7.95 10.91
C LYS A 58 17.96 -8.58 11.06
N SER A 59 17.59 -9.00 12.25
CA SER A 59 16.28 -9.60 12.52
C SER A 59 15.15 -8.59 12.34
N SER A 60 15.33 -7.35 12.79
CA SER A 60 14.33 -6.29 12.61
C SER A 60 14.14 -5.94 11.13
N VAL A 61 15.25 -5.82 10.38
CA VAL A 61 15.19 -5.56 8.94
C VAL A 61 14.48 -6.70 8.21
N SER A 62 14.84 -7.95 8.51
CA SER A 62 14.23 -9.13 7.91
C SER A 62 12.72 -9.18 8.16
N THR A 63 12.29 -8.97 9.40
CA THR A 63 10.87 -8.97 9.77
C THR A 63 10.08 -7.89 9.02
N ASN A 64 10.64 -6.69 8.94
CA ASN A 64 9.97 -5.57 8.28
C ASN A 64 9.96 -5.71 6.74
N LEU A 65 11.03 -6.25 6.15
CA LEU A 65 11.03 -6.58 4.72
C LEU A 65 9.98 -7.64 4.38
N ASN A 66 9.86 -8.68 5.19
CA ASN A 66 8.83 -9.71 4.98
C ASN A 66 7.42 -9.14 5.08
N LEU A 67 7.18 -8.23 6.03
CA LEU A 67 5.90 -7.53 6.15
C LEU A 67 5.59 -6.74 4.87
N LEU A 68 6.57 -6.00 4.35
CA LEU A 68 6.39 -5.20 3.15
C LEU A 68 6.18 -6.08 1.90
N ILE A 69 6.88 -7.20 1.80
CA ILE A 69 6.69 -8.17 0.70
C ILE A 69 5.29 -8.79 0.77
N ASN A 70 4.88 -9.23 1.95
CA ASN A 70 3.56 -9.85 2.14
C ASN A 70 2.42 -8.85 1.90
N SER A 71 2.66 -7.57 2.12
CA SER A 71 1.72 -6.49 1.81
C SER A 71 1.76 -6.03 0.35
N GLU A 72 2.61 -6.64 -0.47
CA GLU A 72 2.79 -6.32 -1.89
C GLU A 72 3.34 -4.91 -2.15
N LEU A 73 3.90 -4.27 -1.13
CA LEU A 73 4.48 -2.92 -1.23
C LEU A 73 5.87 -2.93 -1.88
N ILE A 74 6.61 -4.00 -1.68
CA ILE A 74 7.93 -4.19 -2.26
C ILE A 74 8.05 -5.57 -2.89
N ILE A 75 9.00 -5.69 -3.79
CA ILE A 75 9.40 -6.96 -4.39
C ILE A 75 10.88 -7.20 -4.13
N ASP A 76 11.30 -8.44 -4.16
CA ASP A 76 12.69 -8.83 -4.09
C ASP A 76 13.08 -9.61 -5.33
N VAL A 77 14.29 -9.35 -5.81
CA VAL A 77 14.82 -9.96 -7.03
C VAL A 77 16.27 -10.37 -6.79
N ASN A 78 16.61 -11.58 -7.22
CA ASN A 78 18.00 -11.99 -7.34
C ASN A 78 18.48 -11.61 -8.74
N LYS A 79 19.56 -10.81 -8.80
CA LYS A 79 20.19 -10.54 -10.08
C LYS A 79 20.98 -11.77 -10.56
N MET A 80 21.00 -11.97 -11.86
CA MET A 80 21.70 -13.08 -12.48
C MET A 80 23.16 -13.11 -12.01
N ASP A 81 23.64 -14.31 -11.60
CA ASP A 81 24.99 -14.55 -11.09
C ASP A 81 25.34 -13.87 -9.75
N GLU A 82 24.38 -13.27 -9.06
CA GLU A 82 24.58 -12.72 -7.73
C GLU A 82 23.77 -13.48 -6.67
N ARG A 83 24.40 -13.71 -5.51
CA ARG A 83 23.72 -14.31 -4.34
C ARG A 83 22.87 -13.29 -3.59
N LYS A 84 23.08 -12.00 -3.80
CA LYS A 84 22.41 -10.93 -3.10
C LYS A 84 20.98 -10.75 -3.64
N ARG A 85 20.07 -10.52 -2.72
CA ARG A 85 18.71 -10.08 -3.03
C ARG A 85 18.69 -8.55 -3.10
N TYR A 86 17.99 -8.05 -4.10
CA TYR A 86 17.75 -6.62 -4.27
C TYR A 86 16.27 -6.35 -4.06
N PHE A 87 15.98 -5.30 -3.33
CA PHE A 87 14.61 -4.92 -2.98
C PHE A 87 14.22 -3.66 -3.75
N PHE A 88 12.98 -3.65 -4.23
CA PHE A 88 12.42 -2.55 -5.02
C PHE A 88 11.02 -2.22 -4.50
N ALA A 89 10.63 -0.95 -4.59
CA ALA A 89 9.23 -0.61 -4.44
C ALA A 89 8.44 -1.31 -5.58
N ASN A 90 7.27 -1.87 -5.25
CA ASN A 90 6.43 -2.51 -6.23
C ASN A 90 5.65 -1.46 -7.02
N ASP A 91 5.98 -1.27 -8.28
CA ASP A 91 5.33 -0.28 -9.15
C ASP A 91 3.85 -0.60 -9.37
N ASP A 92 3.46 -1.88 -9.28
CA ASP A 92 2.06 -2.30 -9.42
C ASP A 92 1.23 -2.05 -8.16
N TYR A 93 1.84 -1.62 -7.06
CA TYR A 93 1.12 -1.46 -5.79
C TYR A 93 -0.02 -0.44 -5.87
N LYS A 94 0.15 0.63 -6.64
CA LYS A 94 -0.90 1.65 -6.81
C LYS A 94 -2.17 1.03 -7.39
N LYS A 95 -2.02 0.18 -8.40
CA LYS A 95 -3.12 -0.56 -8.99
C LYS A 95 -3.74 -1.54 -7.99
N ILE A 96 -2.91 -2.35 -7.33
CA ILE A 96 -3.34 -3.32 -6.31
C ILE A 96 -4.13 -2.62 -5.20
N ARG A 97 -3.65 -1.47 -4.73
CA ARG A 97 -4.31 -0.69 -3.68
C ARG A 97 -5.73 -0.28 -4.09
N PHE A 98 -5.88 0.24 -5.29
CA PHE A 98 -7.21 0.67 -5.76
C PHE A 98 -8.14 -0.50 -6.06
N GLU A 99 -7.62 -1.63 -6.53
CA GLU A 99 -8.40 -2.85 -6.67
C GLU A 99 -8.96 -3.31 -5.31
N LYS A 100 -8.15 -3.24 -4.25
CA LYS A 100 -8.59 -3.55 -2.87
C LYS A 100 -9.64 -2.57 -2.36
N ILE A 101 -9.51 -1.27 -2.68
CA ILE A 101 -10.50 -0.25 -2.32
C ILE A 101 -11.83 -0.56 -3.01
N VAL A 102 -11.82 -0.87 -4.30
CA VAL A 102 -13.02 -1.26 -5.05
C VAL A 102 -13.67 -2.50 -4.42
N GLN A 103 -12.88 -3.51 -4.08
CA GLN A 103 -13.40 -4.73 -3.46
C GLN A 103 -14.11 -4.44 -2.14
N LYS A 104 -13.54 -3.59 -1.29
CA LYS A 104 -14.18 -3.19 -0.03
C LYS A 104 -15.50 -2.46 -0.26
N MET A 105 -15.56 -1.60 -1.27
CA MET A 105 -16.80 -0.91 -1.63
C MET A 105 -17.86 -1.89 -2.13
N GLN A 106 -17.47 -2.86 -2.94
CA GLN A 106 -18.38 -3.92 -3.42
C GLN A 106 -18.90 -4.78 -2.27
N ASP A 107 -18.02 -5.15 -1.33
CA ASP A 107 -18.39 -5.91 -0.14
C ASP A 107 -19.41 -5.13 0.72
N GLU A 108 -19.20 -3.82 0.87
CA GLU A 108 -20.13 -2.96 1.62
C GLU A 108 -21.49 -2.85 0.93
N LEU A 109 -21.52 -2.72 -0.40
CA LEU A 109 -22.77 -2.72 -1.16
C LEU A 109 -23.58 -4.01 -0.92
N LYS A 110 -22.88 -5.15 -0.95
CA LYS A 110 -23.51 -6.44 -0.69
C LYS A 110 -24.06 -6.50 0.74
N LEU A 111 -23.29 -6.03 1.72
CA LEU A 111 -23.73 -5.98 3.11
C LEU A 111 -24.98 -5.10 3.27
N LEU A 112 -25.01 -3.95 2.63
CA LEU A 112 -26.16 -3.04 2.69
C LEU A 112 -27.41 -3.69 2.09
N ASP A 113 -27.28 -4.41 0.99
CA ASP A 113 -28.38 -5.15 0.37
C ASP A 113 -28.86 -6.29 1.29
N ASP A 114 -27.96 -7.03 1.91
CA ASP A 114 -28.30 -8.10 2.84
C ASP A 114 -29.04 -7.54 4.06
N LEU A 115 -28.61 -6.40 4.60
CA LEU A 115 -29.27 -5.72 5.72
C LEU A 115 -30.67 -5.24 5.34
N LYS A 116 -30.83 -4.68 4.14
CA LYS A 116 -32.13 -4.25 3.61
C LYS A 116 -33.10 -5.42 3.52
N ASN A 117 -32.64 -6.56 3.00
CA ASN A 117 -33.47 -7.76 2.85
C ASN A 117 -33.85 -8.39 4.20
N PHE A 118 -32.98 -8.27 5.20
CA PHE A 118 -33.26 -8.76 6.56
C PHE A 118 -34.23 -7.87 7.34
N ARG A 119 -34.24 -6.58 7.05
CA ARG A 119 -35.03 -5.59 7.78
C ARG A 119 -36.52 -5.79 7.56
N LYS A 120 -37.28 -5.86 8.66
CA LYS A 120 -38.73 -6.11 8.62
C LYS A 120 -39.57 -4.84 8.66
N THR A 121 -38.99 -3.71 9.05
CA THR A 121 -39.69 -2.42 9.16
C THR A 121 -39.10 -1.42 8.18
N GLU A 122 -39.96 -0.69 7.47
CA GLU A 122 -39.53 0.35 6.55
C GLU A 122 -39.38 1.68 7.31
N HIS A 123 -38.23 2.36 7.09
CA HIS A 123 -37.98 3.72 7.52
C HIS A 123 -37.56 4.52 6.29
N LYS A 124 -38.51 5.21 5.70
CA LYS A 124 -38.35 5.84 4.39
C LYS A 124 -37.16 6.80 4.30
N GLU A 125 -36.95 7.64 5.34
CA GLU A 125 -35.82 8.58 5.35
C GLU A 125 -34.46 7.87 5.38
N ASP A 126 -34.33 6.82 6.17
CA ASP A 126 -33.10 6.04 6.25
C ASP A 126 -32.82 5.28 4.96
N GLU A 127 -33.88 4.77 4.31
CA GLU A 127 -33.75 4.10 3.01
C GLU A 127 -33.27 5.05 1.92
N GLU A 128 -33.80 6.28 1.88
CA GLU A 128 -33.37 7.30 0.94
C GLU A 128 -31.90 7.65 1.13
N ARG A 129 -31.42 7.81 2.38
CA ARG A 129 -30.02 8.08 2.68
C ARG A 129 -29.12 6.92 2.27
N ILE A 130 -29.55 5.69 2.52
CA ILE A 130 -28.80 4.49 2.12
C ILE A 130 -28.69 4.41 0.61
N GLU A 131 -29.78 4.71 -0.14
CA GLU A 131 -29.74 4.71 -1.60
C GLU A 131 -28.79 5.76 -2.16
N VAL A 132 -28.72 6.96 -1.55
CA VAL A 132 -27.73 7.99 -1.93
C VAL A 132 -26.31 7.51 -1.66
N TYR A 133 -26.07 6.87 -0.51
CA TYR A 133 -24.77 6.32 -0.16
C TYR A 133 -24.35 5.19 -1.13
N LYS A 134 -25.26 4.28 -1.45
CA LYS A 134 -25.02 3.21 -2.43
C LYS A 134 -24.69 3.78 -3.80
N ALA A 135 -25.39 4.82 -4.25
CA ALA A 135 -25.11 5.51 -5.49
C ALA A 135 -23.70 6.13 -5.49
N LEU A 136 -23.27 6.70 -4.36
CA LEU A 136 -21.92 7.23 -4.20
C LEU A 136 -20.87 6.13 -4.32
N LEU A 137 -21.07 4.99 -3.65
CA LEU A 137 -20.17 3.84 -3.76
C LEU A 137 -20.07 3.35 -5.20
N ASN A 138 -21.21 3.16 -5.88
CA ASN A 138 -21.25 2.69 -7.27
C ASN A 138 -20.53 3.65 -8.23
N LYS A 139 -20.73 4.95 -8.05
CA LYS A 139 -20.06 5.96 -8.87
C LYS A 139 -18.54 5.93 -8.68
N ASN A 140 -18.08 5.80 -7.44
CA ASN A 140 -16.65 5.69 -7.13
C ASN A 140 -16.05 4.42 -7.69
N ILE A 141 -16.73 3.28 -7.57
CA ILE A 141 -16.29 2.01 -8.15
C ILE A 141 -16.10 2.16 -9.67
N SER A 142 -17.09 2.71 -10.37
CA SER A 142 -17.02 2.90 -11.82
C SER A 142 -15.88 3.80 -12.24
N ASN A 143 -15.68 4.93 -11.53
CA ASN A 143 -14.59 5.85 -11.82
C ASN A 143 -13.22 5.21 -11.61
N ILE A 144 -13.04 4.47 -10.51
CA ILE A 144 -11.78 3.80 -10.21
C ILE A 144 -11.50 2.72 -11.25
N GLN A 145 -12.49 1.87 -11.58
CA GLN A 145 -12.31 0.79 -12.56
C GLN A 145 -11.96 1.34 -13.94
N GLU A 146 -12.59 2.42 -14.36
CA GLU A 146 -12.27 3.08 -15.62
C GLU A 146 -10.82 3.59 -15.64
N SER A 147 -10.39 4.21 -14.54
CA SER A 147 -9.03 4.74 -14.42
C SER A 147 -7.98 3.63 -14.31
N LEU A 148 -8.28 2.52 -13.64
CA LEU A 148 -7.37 1.38 -13.51
C LEU A 148 -7.02 0.75 -14.86
N ASN A 149 -7.90 0.79 -15.82
CA ASN A 149 -7.62 0.28 -17.16
C ASN A 149 -6.52 1.08 -17.88
N LYS A 150 -6.16 2.24 -17.36
CA LYS A 150 -5.11 3.12 -17.92
C LYS A 150 -3.76 2.97 -17.21
N LEU A 151 -3.68 2.19 -16.12
CA LEU A 151 -2.45 1.98 -15.38
C LEU A 151 -1.55 0.87 -15.95
#